data_105cbf922bb818d18080f3390bdf5977
#
_entry.id   105cbf922bb818d18080f3390bdf5977
#
_cell.length_a   1.000
_cell.length_b   1.000
_cell.length_c   1.000
_cell.angle_alpha   90.00
_cell.angle_beta   90.00
_cell.angle_gamma   90.00
#
_symmetry.space_group_name_H-M   'P 1'
#
loop_
_entity.id
_entity.type
_entity.pdbx_description
1 polymer ?
#
loop_
_entity_poly.entity_id
_entity_poly.type
_entity_poly.pdbx_seq_one_letter_code
_entity_poly.pdbx_strand_id
1 'polypeptide(L)'
;MTKQDDPLDDSMTVLKTASCDTLTKKSRLTYQIGTLPDGEVYFRVHRNTGNGFFSREWIALADIQKVLGKVPVGKPVTAFMLNDLFTGKSVNTPGFLIAVILQEKLLVPMQGKKRSNVAVDPVEITEWIQRLGSGKAKPKSTARRKAARTSAAKKKAQIKKKSTARRKAG
;
A
#
# COMPACT_ATOMS: atom_id res chain seq x y z
N MET A 1 -6.54 -7.48 -23.19
CA MET A 1 -6.20 -6.45 -22.18
C MET A 1 -4.78 -5.97 -22.48
N THR A 2 -4.66 -4.83 -23.13
CA THR A 2 -3.38 -4.21 -23.48
C THR A 2 -2.66 -3.85 -22.18
N LYS A 3 -1.46 -4.40 -21.97
CA LYS A 3 -0.51 -3.89 -20.99
C LYS A 3 -0.29 -2.42 -21.34
N GLN A 4 -0.71 -1.54 -20.48
CA GLN A 4 -0.33 -0.13 -20.57
C GLN A 4 1.05 -0.06 -19.90
N ASP A 5 2.09 -0.33 -20.70
CA ASP A 5 3.47 -0.18 -20.27
C ASP A 5 3.76 1.32 -20.26
N ASP A 6 4.18 1.83 -19.10
CA ASP A 6 4.59 3.22 -18.93
C ASP A 6 5.94 3.40 -19.65
N PRO A 7 6.14 4.49 -20.43
CA PRO A 7 7.40 4.74 -21.12
C PRO A 7 8.63 4.78 -20.22
N LEU A 8 8.44 4.96 -18.91
CA LEU A 8 9.52 4.91 -17.92
C LEU A 8 9.91 3.49 -17.48
N ASP A 9 9.14 2.46 -17.84
CA ASP A 9 9.37 1.09 -17.34
C ASP A 9 10.77 0.55 -17.70
N ASP A 10 11.27 0.84 -18.90
CA ASP A 10 12.58 0.35 -19.37
C ASP A 10 13.78 1.00 -18.64
N SER A 11 13.60 2.22 -18.13
CA SER A 11 14.66 2.98 -17.44
C SER A 11 14.55 2.90 -15.91
N MET A 12 13.46 2.32 -15.40
CA MET A 12 13.14 2.32 -13.99
C MET A 12 13.81 1.18 -13.23
N THR A 13 14.61 1.50 -12.24
CA THR A 13 15.14 0.53 -11.28
C THR A 13 14.19 0.40 -10.10
N VAL A 14 13.55 -0.76 -9.94
CA VAL A 14 12.64 -1.01 -8.81
C VAL A 14 13.44 -1.24 -7.52
N LEU A 15 13.34 -0.32 -6.57
CA LEU A 15 14.01 -0.39 -5.26
C LEU A 15 13.20 -1.20 -4.24
N LYS A 16 11.87 -1.12 -4.33
CA LYS A 16 10.98 -1.75 -3.36
C LYS A 16 9.68 -2.19 -4.02
N THR A 17 9.24 -3.40 -3.68
CA THR A 17 7.87 -3.88 -3.94
C THR A 17 7.23 -4.24 -2.62
N ALA A 18 6.08 -3.64 -2.31
CA ALA A 18 5.38 -3.88 -1.05
C ALA A 18 3.87 -3.87 -1.25
N SER A 19 3.12 -4.10 -0.18
CA SER A 19 1.66 -4.12 -0.22
C SER A 19 1.06 -3.35 0.94
N CYS A 20 -0.07 -2.68 0.68
CA CYS A 20 -0.88 -2.02 1.69
C CYS A 20 -2.37 -2.27 1.43
N ASP A 21 -3.21 -1.97 2.41
CA ASP A 21 -4.66 -1.97 2.21
C ASP A 21 -5.09 -0.66 1.56
N THR A 22 -6.17 -0.69 0.77
CA THR A 22 -6.84 0.54 0.30
C THR A 22 -7.38 1.34 1.49
N LEU A 23 -7.65 2.63 1.30
CA LEU A 23 -8.23 3.51 2.34
C LEU A 23 -9.52 2.95 2.95
N THR A 24 -10.30 2.22 2.16
CA THR A 24 -11.54 1.55 2.61
C THR A 24 -11.31 0.17 3.23
N LYS A 25 -10.08 -0.35 3.17
CA LYS A 25 -9.69 -1.70 3.61
C LYS A 25 -10.45 -2.84 2.91
N LYS A 26 -11.11 -2.55 1.79
CA LYS A 26 -11.87 -3.56 1.02
C LYS A 26 -11.01 -4.39 0.08
N SER A 27 -9.86 -3.87 -0.32
CA SER A 27 -8.91 -4.55 -1.20
C SER A 27 -7.48 -4.22 -0.81
N ARG A 28 -6.54 -4.98 -1.38
CA ARG A 28 -5.12 -4.85 -1.12
C ARG A 28 -4.41 -4.40 -2.39
N LEU A 29 -3.54 -3.42 -2.24
CA LEU A 29 -2.68 -2.90 -3.28
C LEU A 29 -1.30 -3.55 -3.19
N THR A 30 -0.69 -3.84 -4.33
CA THR A 30 0.75 -4.02 -4.46
C THR A 30 1.29 -2.78 -5.16
N TYR A 31 2.30 -2.16 -4.61
CA TYR A 31 2.92 -0.96 -5.16
C TYR A 31 4.42 -1.15 -5.30
N GLN A 32 5.02 -0.33 -6.13
CA GLN A 32 6.46 -0.30 -6.37
C GLN A 32 6.97 1.11 -6.14
N ILE A 33 8.20 1.17 -5.64
CA ILE A 33 9.00 2.39 -5.55
C ILE A 33 10.23 2.12 -6.40
N GLY A 34 10.50 3.00 -7.33
CA GLY A 34 11.62 2.90 -8.24
C GLY A 34 12.42 4.19 -8.31
N THR A 35 13.56 4.13 -8.98
CA THR A 35 14.40 5.29 -9.26
C THR A 35 14.88 5.24 -10.69
N LEU A 36 15.00 6.42 -11.29
CA LEU A 36 15.74 6.61 -12.53
C LEU A 36 17.25 6.71 -12.28
N PRO A 37 18.10 6.61 -13.32
CA PRO A 37 19.56 6.73 -13.18
C PRO A 37 20.04 8.06 -12.57
N ASP A 38 19.25 9.13 -12.68
CA ASP A 38 19.48 10.42 -12.05
C ASP A 38 19.18 10.50 -10.55
N GLY A 39 18.64 9.40 -9.99
CA GLY A 39 18.30 9.27 -8.58
C GLY A 39 16.89 9.76 -8.22
N GLU A 40 16.10 10.23 -9.18
CA GLU A 40 14.72 10.64 -8.93
C GLU A 40 13.85 9.44 -8.53
N VAL A 41 13.04 9.60 -7.48
CA VAL A 41 12.21 8.53 -6.90
C VAL A 41 10.79 8.60 -7.42
N TYR A 42 10.24 7.44 -7.77
CA TYR A 42 8.91 7.28 -8.34
C TYR A 42 8.09 6.25 -7.58
N PHE A 43 6.77 6.43 -7.60
CA PHE A 43 5.78 5.51 -7.06
C PHE A 43 4.86 5.02 -8.16
N ARG A 44 4.46 3.75 -8.09
CA ARG A 44 3.32 3.26 -8.87
C ARG A 44 2.48 2.24 -8.12
N VAL A 45 1.20 2.21 -8.41
CA VAL A 45 0.33 1.10 -8.03
C VAL A 45 0.47 0.02 -9.09
N HIS A 46 1.07 -1.11 -8.72
CA HIS A 46 1.34 -2.21 -9.64
C HIS A 46 0.14 -3.16 -9.78
N ARG A 47 -0.56 -3.46 -8.66
CA ARG A 47 -1.68 -4.41 -8.62
C ARG A 47 -2.70 -4.00 -7.57
N ASN A 48 -3.97 -4.28 -7.86
CA ASN A 48 -5.09 -4.20 -6.93
C ASN A 48 -5.82 -5.56 -6.90
N THR A 49 -6.16 -6.08 -5.72
CA THR A 49 -6.95 -7.31 -5.58
C THR A 49 -8.44 -7.09 -5.76
N GLY A 50 -8.90 -5.83 -5.77
CA GLY A 50 -10.28 -5.46 -6.05
C GLY A 50 -10.54 -5.29 -7.56
N ASN A 51 -11.80 -5.12 -7.93
CA ASN A 51 -12.24 -5.02 -9.33
C ASN A 51 -12.18 -3.60 -9.91
N GLY A 52 -11.65 -2.62 -9.16
CA GLY A 52 -11.57 -1.24 -9.62
C GLY A 52 -10.49 -1.04 -10.69
N PHE A 53 -10.84 -0.33 -11.76
CA PHE A 53 -9.87 0.14 -12.75
C PHE A 53 -8.91 1.15 -12.11
N PHE A 54 -7.62 1.10 -12.46
CA PHE A 54 -6.58 2.02 -12.00
C PHE A 54 -5.46 2.16 -13.05
N SER A 55 -4.75 3.28 -13.00
CA SER A 55 -3.55 3.52 -13.79
C SER A 55 -2.32 2.90 -13.12
N ARG A 56 -1.37 2.44 -13.93
CA ARG A 56 -0.07 1.92 -13.50
C ARG A 56 1.07 2.89 -13.74
N GLU A 57 0.76 4.15 -13.95
CA GLU A 57 1.73 5.19 -14.22
C GLU A 57 2.72 5.34 -13.06
N TRP A 58 3.97 5.62 -13.41
CA TRP A 58 4.99 6.06 -12.47
C TRP A 58 4.80 7.54 -12.16
N ILE A 59 4.67 7.87 -10.89
CA ILE A 59 4.47 9.24 -10.41
C ILE A 59 5.71 9.68 -9.64
N ALA A 60 6.33 10.76 -10.07
CA ALA A 60 7.52 11.31 -9.41
C ALA A 60 7.20 11.76 -7.99
N LEU A 61 8.07 11.42 -7.03
CA LEU A 61 7.96 11.92 -5.67
C LEU A 61 8.01 13.44 -5.62
N ALA A 62 8.83 14.07 -6.49
CA ALA A 62 8.92 15.52 -6.62
C ALA A 62 7.56 16.16 -6.97
N ASP A 63 6.78 15.54 -7.84
CA ASP A 63 5.46 16.06 -8.21
C ASP A 63 4.44 15.86 -7.08
N ILE A 64 4.51 14.73 -6.39
CA ILE A 64 3.73 14.52 -5.16
C ILE A 64 4.05 15.63 -4.15
N GLN A 65 5.33 15.91 -3.90
CA GLN A 65 5.76 16.97 -2.98
C GLN A 65 5.28 18.36 -3.40
N LYS A 66 5.29 18.69 -4.69
CA LYS A 66 4.75 19.96 -5.22
C LYS A 66 3.26 20.11 -4.90
N VAL A 67 2.47 19.03 -5.04
CA VAL A 67 1.03 19.05 -4.71
C VAL A 67 0.84 19.20 -3.20
N LEU A 68 1.57 18.42 -2.41
CA LEU A 68 1.48 18.48 -0.95
C LEU A 68 1.91 19.83 -0.39
N GLY A 69 2.94 20.46 -0.97
CA GLY A 69 3.43 21.80 -0.58
C GLY A 69 2.43 22.94 -0.85
N LYS A 70 1.45 22.75 -1.75
CA LYS A 70 0.36 23.70 -1.97
C LYS A 70 -0.74 23.62 -0.89
N VAL A 71 -0.75 22.57 -0.09
CA VAL A 71 -1.75 22.38 0.97
C VAL A 71 -1.33 23.17 2.21
N PRO A 72 -2.15 24.12 2.69
CA PRO A 72 -1.82 24.89 3.89
C PRO A 72 -1.61 23.96 5.10
N VAL A 73 -0.68 24.33 5.97
CA VAL A 73 -0.40 23.58 7.21
C VAL A 73 -1.68 23.31 8.00
N GLY A 74 -1.87 22.07 8.42
CA GLY A 74 -3.06 21.65 9.16
C GLY A 74 -4.32 21.44 8.32
N LYS A 75 -4.27 21.63 7.00
CA LYS A 75 -5.37 21.26 6.11
C LYS A 75 -5.23 19.81 5.62
N PRO A 76 -6.35 19.10 5.42
CA PRO A 76 -6.31 17.70 4.99
C PRO A 76 -5.88 17.58 3.52
N VAL A 77 -5.00 16.64 3.25
CA VAL A 77 -4.71 16.14 1.90
C VAL A 77 -5.82 15.20 1.46
N THR A 78 -6.38 15.44 0.29
CA THR A 78 -7.44 14.62 -0.31
C THR A 78 -6.98 13.97 -1.62
N ALA A 79 -7.63 12.86 -1.99
CA ALA A 79 -7.33 12.17 -3.25
C ALA A 79 -7.53 13.10 -4.47
N PHE A 80 -8.50 13.98 -4.42
CA PHE A 80 -8.79 14.93 -5.49
C PHE A 80 -7.58 15.80 -5.85
N MET A 81 -6.77 16.19 -4.86
CA MET A 81 -5.57 17.03 -5.08
C MET A 81 -4.48 16.32 -5.90
N LEU A 82 -4.51 14.99 -5.94
CA LEU A 82 -3.55 14.17 -6.69
C LEU A 82 -4.06 13.77 -8.07
N ASN A 83 -5.26 14.18 -8.48
CA ASN A 83 -5.82 13.79 -9.78
C ASN A 83 -4.95 14.23 -10.95
N ASP A 84 -4.42 15.45 -10.89
CA ASP A 84 -3.64 16.04 -11.97
C ASP A 84 -2.25 15.40 -12.16
N LEU A 85 -1.86 14.51 -11.24
CA LEU A 85 -0.63 13.72 -11.36
C LEU A 85 -0.76 12.56 -12.35
N PHE A 86 -1.99 12.22 -12.75
CA PHE A 86 -2.27 11.08 -13.61
C PHE A 86 -2.79 11.53 -14.96
N THR A 87 -2.23 10.99 -16.04
CA THR A 87 -2.77 11.15 -17.40
C THR A 87 -3.95 10.21 -17.63
N GLY A 88 -3.96 9.06 -16.99
CA GLY A 88 -5.06 8.10 -17.01
C GLY A 88 -6.26 8.56 -16.18
N LYS A 89 -7.46 8.52 -16.78
CA LYS A 89 -8.72 9.00 -16.18
C LYS A 89 -9.33 8.00 -15.18
N SER A 90 -8.55 7.47 -14.25
CA SER A 90 -9.08 6.57 -13.22
C SER A 90 -9.34 7.32 -11.92
N VAL A 91 -10.58 7.38 -11.49
CA VAL A 91 -11.01 8.00 -10.21
C VAL A 91 -10.47 7.27 -8.97
N ASN A 92 -10.01 6.02 -9.10
CA ASN A 92 -9.50 5.23 -7.98
C ASN A 92 -8.01 5.48 -7.71
N THR A 93 -7.23 5.77 -8.75
CA THR A 93 -5.77 5.80 -8.68
C THR A 93 -5.23 6.84 -7.67
N PRO A 94 -5.75 8.08 -7.60
CA PRO A 94 -5.31 9.04 -6.60
C PRO A 94 -5.56 8.58 -5.16
N GLY A 95 -6.69 7.91 -4.92
CA GLY A 95 -7.00 7.32 -3.61
C GLY A 95 -6.08 6.15 -3.26
N PHE A 96 -5.65 5.37 -4.26
CA PHE A 96 -4.68 4.30 -4.09
C PHE A 96 -3.28 4.86 -3.80
N LEU A 97 -2.87 5.93 -4.48
CA LEU A 97 -1.61 6.61 -4.19
C LEU A 97 -1.58 7.16 -2.75
N ILE A 98 -2.67 7.77 -2.27
CA ILE A 98 -2.75 8.18 -0.85
C ILE A 98 -2.54 6.98 0.09
N ALA A 99 -3.14 5.84 -0.18
CA ALA A 99 -2.94 4.65 0.66
C ALA A 99 -1.47 4.20 0.68
N VAL A 100 -0.77 4.30 -0.47
CA VAL A 100 0.65 3.98 -0.59
C VAL A 100 1.53 4.96 0.20
N ILE A 101 1.34 6.27 0.03
CA ILE A 101 2.17 7.28 0.72
C ILE A 101 1.88 7.34 2.22
N LEU A 102 0.67 6.96 2.68
CA LEU A 102 0.38 6.70 4.10
C LEU A 102 1.14 5.48 4.62
N GLN A 103 1.19 4.39 3.84
CA GLN A 103 1.94 3.19 4.20
C GLN A 103 3.44 3.48 4.34
N GLU A 104 3.97 4.36 3.49
CA GLU A 104 5.36 4.81 3.54
C GLU A 104 5.61 5.91 4.59
N LYS A 105 4.57 6.36 5.29
CA LYS A 105 4.61 7.40 6.32
C LYS A 105 5.01 8.79 5.80
N LEU A 106 4.79 9.05 4.54
CA LEU A 106 4.95 10.38 3.93
C LEU A 106 3.69 11.25 4.11
N LEU A 107 2.59 10.63 4.53
CA LEU A 107 1.41 11.25 5.10
C LEU A 107 1.12 10.62 6.47
N VAL A 108 0.52 11.39 7.36
CA VAL A 108 0.03 10.90 8.65
C VAL A 108 -1.47 11.19 8.80
N PRO A 109 -2.24 10.30 9.44
CA PRO A 109 -3.65 10.56 9.72
C PRO A 109 -3.80 11.75 10.64
N MET A 110 -4.73 12.64 10.32
CA MET A 110 -5.08 13.77 11.19
C MET A 110 -5.87 13.27 12.38
N GLN A 111 -5.46 13.66 13.60
CA GLN A 111 -6.17 13.29 14.81
C GLN A 111 -7.61 13.86 14.80
N GLY A 112 -8.57 13.05 15.22
CA GLY A 112 -9.97 13.45 15.36
C GLY A 112 -10.76 13.51 14.05
N LYS A 113 -10.15 13.34 12.88
CA LYS A 113 -10.83 13.38 11.58
C LYS A 113 -10.60 12.09 10.79
N LYS A 114 -11.64 11.30 10.63
CA LYS A 114 -11.60 10.10 9.78
C LYS A 114 -11.31 10.51 8.32
N ARG A 115 -10.38 9.80 7.66
CA ARG A 115 -9.97 9.98 6.26
C ARG A 115 -9.32 11.32 5.93
N SER A 116 -8.83 12.05 6.92
CA SER A 116 -8.03 13.26 6.72
C SER A 116 -6.57 12.95 7.03
N ASN A 117 -5.67 13.36 6.18
CA ASN A 117 -4.24 13.12 6.29
C ASN A 117 -3.51 14.45 6.12
N VAL A 118 -2.36 14.59 6.75
CA VAL A 118 -1.48 15.74 6.61
C VAL A 118 -0.13 15.27 6.11
N ALA A 119 0.54 16.12 5.32
CA ALA A 119 1.90 15.85 4.88
C ALA A 119 2.87 15.89 6.06
N VAL A 120 3.89 15.03 6.01
CA VAL A 120 5.02 15.09 6.93
C VAL A 120 5.98 16.21 6.52
N ASP A 121 6.89 16.56 7.43
CA ASP A 121 7.90 17.57 7.16
C ASP A 121 8.80 17.16 5.97
N PRO A 122 9.19 18.08 5.08
CA PRO A 122 10.13 17.80 3.98
C PRO A 122 11.43 17.15 4.42
N VAL A 123 11.92 17.44 5.64
CA VAL A 123 13.11 16.82 6.21
C VAL A 123 12.90 15.30 6.40
N GLU A 124 11.74 14.89 6.91
CA GLU A 124 11.41 13.47 7.08
C GLU A 124 11.36 12.72 5.73
N ILE A 125 10.92 13.40 4.67
CA ILE A 125 10.91 12.84 3.31
C ILE A 125 12.34 12.62 2.83
N THR A 126 13.24 13.57 3.07
CA THR A 126 14.66 13.45 2.70
C THR A 126 15.32 12.27 3.42
N GLU A 127 15.10 12.13 4.71
CA GLU A 127 15.58 10.99 5.48
C GLU A 127 15.01 9.65 5.00
N TRP A 128 13.74 9.66 4.59
CA TRP A 128 13.09 8.48 4.03
C TRP A 128 13.76 8.05 2.71
N ILE A 129 14.07 9.00 1.80
CA ILE A 129 14.80 8.74 0.55
C ILE A 129 16.17 8.10 0.85
N GLN A 130 16.94 8.65 1.78
CA GLN A 130 18.24 8.12 2.18
C GLN A 130 18.15 6.69 2.70
N ARG A 131 17.14 6.39 3.51
CA ARG A 131 16.88 5.03 4.02
C ARG A 131 16.49 4.07 2.90
N LEU A 132 15.76 4.52 1.90
CA LEU A 132 15.37 3.72 0.76
C LEU A 132 16.61 3.29 -0.06
N GLY A 133 17.54 4.21 -0.35
CA GLY A 133 18.76 3.94 -1.09
C GLY A 133 19.77 3.05 -0.34
N SER A 134 19.75 3.04 1.00
CA SER A 134 20.65 2.23 1.82
C SER A 134 20.25 0.75 1.96
N GLY A 135 19.22 0.28 1.29
CA GLY A 135 18.80 -1.14 1.28
C GLY A 135 18.25 -1.65 2.63
N LYS A 136 18.10 -0.81 3.65
CA LYS A 136 17.62 -1.21 4.99
C LYS A 136 16.09 -1.29 5.12
N ALA A 137 15.36 -1.20 4.03
CA ALA A 137 13.93 -1.44 4.01
C ALA A 137 13.64 -2.96 4.02
N LYS A 138 13.81 -3.62 5.17
CA LYS A 138 13.33 -4.99 5.34
C LYS A 138 11.81 -5.00 5.14
N PRO A 139 11.26 -5.79 4.19
CA PRO A 139 9.84 -6.03 4.16
C PRO A 139 9.48 -6.79 5.44
N LYS A 140 8.62 -6.24 6.30
CA LYS A 140 7.95 -7.04 7.32
C LYS A 140 7.06 -8.04 6.59
N SER A 141 7.59 -9.22 6.33
CA SER A 141 6.85 -10.34 5.80
C SER A 141 5.76 -10.70 6.81
N THR A 142 4.52 -10.67 6.36
CA THR A 142 3.35 -11.21 7.08
C THR A 142 3.38 -12.75 7.06
N ALA A 143 4.43 -13.33 7.66
CA ALA A 143 4.56 -14.78 7.86
C ALA A 143 4.07 -15.15 9.28
N ARG A 144 2.84 -14.79 9.66
CA ARG A 144 2.26 -15.28 10.93
C ARG A 144 0.76 -15.55 10.85
N ARG A 145 0.31 -16.27 9.84
CA ARG A 145 -1.09 -16.75 9.78
C ARG A 145 -1.26 -18.19 9.35
N LYS A 146 -0.20 -19.03 9.39
CA LYS A 146 -0.34 -20.47 9.08
C LYS A 146 -0.33 -21.41 10.30
N ALA A 147 -0.04 -20.92 11.51
CA ALA A 147 0.02 -21.76 12.70
C ALA A 147 -1.30 -21.90 13.48
N ALA A 148 -2.33 -21.10 13.18
CA ALA A 148 -3.58 -21.14 13.96
C ALA A 148 -4.68 -22.04 13.39
N ARG A 149 -4.49 -22.67 12.23
CA ARG A 149 -5.51 -23.53 11.61
C ARG A 149 -5.35 -25.03 11.88
N THR A 150 -4.24 -25.48 12.46
CA THR A 150 -3.99 -26.91 12.76
C THR A 150 -4.42 -27.32 14.17
N SER A 151 -4.60 -26.40 15.09
CA SER A 151 -5.05 -26.73 16.47
C SER A 151 -6.57 -26.88 16.63
N ALA A 152 -7.37 -26.22 15.76
CA ALA A 152 -8.83 -26.33 15.81
C ALA A 152 -9.38 -27.65 15.21
N ALA A 153 -8.67 -28.25 14.26
CA ALA A 153 -9.07 -29.48 13.62
C ALA A 153 -8.84 -30.72 14.56
N LYS A 154 -7.82 -30.67 15.42
CA LYS A 154 -7.52 -31.77 16.37
C LYS A 154 -8.50 -31.85 17.54
N LYS A 155 -9.09 -30.74 17.96
CA LYS A 155 -10.07 -30.70 19.06
C LYS A 155 -11.45 -31.21 18.67
N LYS A 156 -11.85 -31.09 17.40
CA LYS A 156 -13.15 -31.60 16.89
C LYS A 156 -13.16 -33.11 16.68
N ALA A 157 -12.00 -33.75 16.43
CA ALA A 157 -11.90 -35.18 16.24
C ALA A 157 -11.94 -35.98 17.56
N GLN A 158 -11.50 -35.40 18.68
CA GLN A 158 -11.54 -36.07 19.99
C GLN A 158 -12.93 -36.04 20.64
N ILE A 159 -13.76 -35.06 20.35
CA ILE A 159 -15.12 -34.97 20.90
C ILE A 159 -16.04 -35.98 20.23
N LYS A 160 -15.82 -36.29 18.93
CA LYS A 160 -16.64 -37.27 18.20
C LYS A 160 -16.37 -38.73 18.58
N LYS A 161 -15.18 -39.08 19.14
CA LYS A 161 -14.84 -40.41 19.61
C LYS A 161 -15.38 -40.72 21.00
N LYS A 162 -15.72 -39.73 21.82
CA LYS A 162 -16.27 -39.92 23.19
C LYS A 162 -17.78 -40.10 23.23
N SER A 163 -18.51 -39.64 22.19
CA SER A 163 -19.97 -39.77 22.13
C SER A 163 -20.47 -41.12 21.58
N THR A 164 -19.63 -41.83 20.80
CA THR A 164 -19.97 -43.15 20.25
C THR A 164 -19.70 -44.32 21.21
N ALA A 165 -18.83 -44.12 22.21
CA ALA A 165 -18.54 -45.16 23.23
C ALA A 165 -19.63 -45.29 24.31
N ARG A 166 -20.52 -44.26 24.46
CA ARG A 166 -21.55 -44.25 25.51
C ARG A 166 -22.92 -44.81 25.06
N ARG A 167 -23.05 -45.22 23.79
CA ARG A 167 -24.29 -45.79 23.23
C ARG A 167 -24.28 -47.33 23.06
N LYS A 168 -23.21 -48.01 23.52
CA LYS A 168 -23.09 -49.46 23.37
C LYS A 168 -23.08 -50.22 24.72
N ALA A 169 -23.42 -49.56 25.83
CA ALA A 169 -23.60 -50.16 27.12
C ALA A 169 -24.93 -49.65 27.71
N GLY A 170 -26.03 -50.28 27.28
CA GLY A 170 -27.37 -50.06 27.76
C GLY A 170 -28.30 -50.97 26.98
#